data_c7e688f4361e2eb6fc14e10461a24a7e
#
_entry.id   c7e688f4361e2eb6fc14e10461a24a7e
#
_cell.length_a   1.000
_cell.length_b   1.000
_cell.length_c   1.000
_cell.angle_alpha   90.00
_cell.angle_beta   90.00
_cell.angle_gamma   90.00
#
_symmetry.space_group_name_H-M   'P 1'
#
loop_
_entity.id
_entity.type
_entity.pdbx_description
1 polymer ?
#
loop_
_entity_poly.entity_id
_entity_poly.type
_entity_poly.pdbx_seq_one_letter_code
_entity_poly.pdbx_strand_id
1 'polypeptide(L)'
;SMAEFVAGSETEFVKLMNQKAQKLGMKHTHFKNCNGLDDSISSGHYSSAYDVALMSRELITKHPEISKYSTTWMDKITHKTKKGEKEFGLTNTNKLIRTYTGITGLKTGSTSKAKYCLSATASRNGISLTAVVMASPDPKKRFNEAASLLDYGFSLCRNYSEKTSKVLPSKIKIAGGRKKYLSSCTKSNFKYILIKNESSEKISRKVYLKKNLTAPVKKGENIGKITYFLNDTKIDDIPIYASESVNRATYLDYILKSFKKLVFSTYAA
;
A
#
# COMPACT_ATOMS: atom_id res chain seq x y z
N SER A 1 -22.41 22.01 -1.42
CA SER A 1 -23.21 20.99 -2.15
C SER A 1 -22.68 19.57 -1.96
N MET A 2 -21.40 19.22 -2.24
CA MET A 2 -20.88 17.84 -2.05
C MET A 2 -20.90 17.41 -0.57
N ALA A 3 -20.49 18.29 0.33
CA ALA A 3 -20.50 18.01 1.77
C ALA A 3 -21.93 17.78 2.29
N GLU A 4 -22.88 18.60 1.88
CA GLU A 4 -24.30 18.46 2.22
C GLU A 4 -24.90 17.17 1.64
N PHE A 5 -24.53 16.80 0.42
CA PHE A 5 -24.96 15.55 -0.19
C PHE A 5 -24.49 14.32 0.60
N VAL A 6 -23.27 14.34 1.10
CA VAL A 6 -22.68 13.20 1.83
C VAL A 6 -23.15 13.13 3.28
N ALA A 7 -23.32 14.27 3.97
CA ALA A 7 -23.53 14.33 5.41
C ALA A 7 -24.76 15.13 5.84
N GLY A 8 -25.59 15.60 4.92
CA GLY A 8 -26.77 16.40 5.20
C GLY A 8 -26.49 17.87 5.48
N SER A 9 -25.30 18.21 5.98
CA SER A 9 -24.86 19.58 6.21
C SER A 9 -23.34 19.70 6.15
N GLU A 10 -22.82 20.92 5.95
CA GLU A 10 -21.37 21.20 6.01
C GLU A 10 -20.83 20.90 7.42
N THR A 11 -21.56 21.25 8.46
CA THR A 11 -21.16 21.01 9.85
C THR A 11 -20.96 19.51 10.13
N GLU A 12 -21.88 18.67 9.72
CA GLU A 12 -21.75 17.22 9.89
C GLU A 12 -20.61 16.65 9.03
N PHE A 13 -20.42 17.17 7.81
CA PHE A 13 -19.30 16.77 7.00
C PHE A 13 -17.95 17.13 7.62
N VAL A 14 -17.80 18.31 8.20
CA VAL A 14 -16.59 18.73 8.93
C VAL A 14 -16.33 17.82 10.14
N LYS A 15 -17.37 17.38 10.86
CA LYS A 15 -17.22 16.37 11.92
C LYS A 15 -16.64 15.06 11.36
N LEU A 16 -17.14 14.58 10.21
CA LEU A 16 -16.61 13.39 9.55
C LEU A 16 -15.15 13.58 9.10
N MET A 17 -14.79 14.76 8.59
CA MET A 17 -13.40 15.10 8.23
C MET A 17 -12.49 15.00 9.45
N ASN A 18 -12.87 15.57 10.59
CA ASN A 18 -12.08 15.53 11.83
C ASN A 18 -11.98 14.11 12.40
N GLN A 19 -13.07 13.33 12.36
CA GLN A 19 -13.05 11.92 12.76
C GLN A 19 -12.10 11.09 11.87
N LYS A 20 -12.10 11.34 10.54
CA LYS A 20 -11.19 10.67 9.61
C LYS A 20 -9.74 11.07 9.89
N ALA A 21 -9.47 12.35 10.13
CA ALA A 21 -8.15 12.84 10.52
C ALA A 21 -7.63 12.13 11.78
N GLN A 22 -8.47 12.02 12.82
CA GLN A 22 -8.12 11.28 14.03
C GLN A 22 -7.82 9.80 13.77
N LYS A 23 -8.65 9.11 12.97
CA LYS A 23 -8.43 7.71 12.58
C LYS A 23 -7.13 7.50 11.80
N LEU A 24 -6.69 8.50 11.04
CA LEU A 24 -5.41 8.47 10.31
C LEU A 24 -4.21 8.86 11.17
N GLY A 25 -4.41 9.26 12.41
CA GLY A 25 -3.34 9.69 13.30
C GLY A 25 -2.81 11.10 12.99
N MET A 26 -3.61 11.95 12.35
CA MET A 26 -3.29 13.35 12.02
C MET A 26 -3.41 14.22 13.29
N LYS A 27 -2.34 14.24 14.08
CA LYS A 27 -2.33 14.85 15.42
C LYS A 27 -2.31 16.39 15.42
N HIS A 28 -1.91 16.99 14.29
CA HIS A 28 -1.76 18.42 14.11
C HIS A 28 -2.73 18.95 13.05
N THR A 29 -3.98 18.42 13.04
CA THR A 29 -4.99 18.79 12.06
C THR A 29 -6.33 19.01 12.72
N HIS A 30 -6.95 20.14 12.38
CA HIS A 30 -8.35 20.43 12.74
C HIS A 30 -9.02 21.22 11.63
N PHE A 31 -10.12 20.69 11.11
CA PHE A 31 -10.91 21.30 10.05
C PHE A 31 -12.10 22.07 10.64
N LYS A 32 -12.37 23.28 10.13
CA LYS A 32 -13.54 24.10 10.47
C LYS A 32 -14.52 24.29 9.31
N ASN A 33 -14.06 24.07 8.08
CA ASN A 33 -14.90 24.04 6.88
C ASN A 33 -14.43 22.94 5.93
N CYS A 34 -15.21 22.66 4.88
CA CYS A 34 -14.91 21.61 3.91
C CYS A 34 -14.16 22.14 2.66
N ASN A 35 -14.04 23.45 2.47
CA ASN A 35 -13.49 24.08 1.26
C ASN A 35 -12.06 24.60 1.43
N GLY A 36 -11.59 24.81 2.67
CA GLY A 36 -10.25 25.30 2.97
C GLY A 36 -10.07 26.82 2.81
N LEU A 37 -11.16 27.57 2.61
CA LEU A 37 -11.10 29.03 2.57
C LEU A 37 -11.02 29.62 3.98
N ASP A 38 -10.26 30.68 4.16
CA ASP A 38 -9.99 31.29 5.46
C ASP A 38 -10.71 32.61 5.70
N ASP A 39 -11.55 33.06 4.73
CA ASP A 39 -12.22 34.37 4.78
C ASP A 39 -13.15 34.53 6.00
N SER A 40 -13.82 33.45 6.41
CA SER A 40 -14.75 33.44 7.56
C SER A 40 -14.16 32.80 8.82
N ILE A 41 -12.87 32.39 8.79
CA ILE A 41 -12.23 31.66 9.88
C ILE A 41 -11.13 32.49 10.51
N SER A 42 -11.34 32.94 11.75
CA SER A 42 -10.35 33.68 12.52
C SER A 42 -9.17 32.80 12.96
N SER A 43 -9.44 31.59 13.46
CA SER A 43 -8.45 30.65 13.99
C SER A 43 -8.95 29.21 14.06
N GLY A 44 -8.04 28.26 14.32
CA GLY A 44 -8.39 26.87 14.61
C GLY A 44 -8.65 25.98 13.38
N HIS A 45 -8.39 26.47 12.15
CA HIS A 45 -8.34 25.65 10.94
C HIS A 45 -6.88 25.48 10.55
N TYR A 46 -6.31 24.31 10.77
CA TYR A 46 -4.89 24.06 10.56
C TYR A 46 -4.60 22.60 10.22
N SER A 47 -3.44 22.39 9.64
CA SER A 47 -2.85 21.07 9.40
C SER A 47 -1.32 21.18 9.42
N SER A 48 -0.63 20.04 9.34
CA SER A 48 0.81 19.96 9.15
C SER A 48 1.14 19.27 7.83
N ALA A 49 2.34 19.49 7.30
CA ALA A 49 2.81 18.80 6.09
C ALA A 49 2.80 17.27 6.26
N TYR A 50 3.14 16.79 7.45
CA TYR A 50 3.10 15.35 7.78
C TYR A 50 1.67 14.81 7.75
N ASP A 51 0.72 15.50 8.36
CA ASP A 51 -0.68 15.05 8.40
C ASP A 51 -1.31 15.05 7.00
N VAL A 52 -1.01 16.09 6.19
CA VAL A 52 -1.45 16.13 4.79
C VAL A 52 -0.82 14.97 4.00
N ALA A 53 0.43 14.59 4.27
CA ALA A 53 1.05 13.43 3.63
C ALA A 53 0.36 12.11 4.05
N LEU A 54 -0.04 11.95 5.31
CA LEU A 54 -0.82 10.80 5.78
C LEU A 54 -2.15 10.68 5.05
N MET A 55 -2.89 11.78 4.96
CA MET A 55 -4.17 11.85 4.24
C MET A 55 -4.00 11.53 2.75
N SER A 56 -2.99 12.11 2.13
CA SER A 56 -2.68 11.90 0.71
C SER A 56 -2.31 10.44 0.43
N ARG A 57 -1.49 9.83 1.29
CA ARG A 57 -1.14 8.41 1.21
C ARG A 57 -2.38 7.52 1.34
N GLU A 58 -3.26 7.79 2.29
CA GLU A 58 -4.52 7.05 2.45
C GLU A 58 -5.34 7.12 1.17
N LEU A 59 -5.50 8.32 0.61
CA LEU A 59 -6.28 8.54 -0.60
C LEU A 59 -5.74 7.74 -1.79
N ILE A 60 -4.44 7.87 -2.11
CA ILE A 60 -3.86 7.19 -3.27
C ILE A 60 -3.74 5.67 -3.12
N THR A 61 -3.70 5.16 -1.88
CA THR A 61 -3.60 3.71 -1.61
C THR A 61 -4.95 3.03 -1.55
N LYS A 62 -5.98 3.71 -1.03
CA LYS A 62 -7.33 3.15 -0.88
C LYS A 62 -8.23 3.46 -2.07
N HIS A 63 -7.94 4.54 -2.78
CA HIS A 63 -8.70 5.05 -3.92
C HIS A 63 -7.75 5.38 -5.09
N PRO A 64 -7.06 4.37 -5.66
CA PRO A 64 -6.09 4.58 -6.74
C PRO A 64 -6.71 5.19 -8.01
N GLU A 65 -8.03 5.08 -8.18
CA GLU A 65 -8.80 5.71 -9.25
C GLU A 65 -8.72 7.24 -9.25
N ILE A 66 -8.34 7.86 -8.13
CA ILE A 66 -8.14 9.32 -8.05
C ILE A 66 -7.11 9.82 -9.05
N SER A 67 -6.16 8.97 -9.43
CA SER A 67 -5.12 9.30 -10.40
C SER A 67 -5.70 9.69 -11.76
N LYS A 68 -6.84 9.12 -12.17
CA LYS A 68 -7.52 9.48 -13.42
C LYS A 68 -7.86 10.98 -13.48
N TYR A 69 -8.25 11.55 -12.34
CA TYR A 69 -8.61 12.97 -12.23
C TYR A 69 -7.41 13.84 -11.92
N SER A 70 -6.57 13.40 -10.98
CA SER A 70 -5.44 14.20 -10.49
C SER A 70 -4.32 14.35 -11.52
N THR A 71 -4.24 13.47 -12.53
CA THR A 71 -3.27 13.57 -13.64
C THR A 71 -3.85 14.17 -14.93
N THR A 72 -5.16 14.38 -15.01
CA THR A 72 -5.76 15.06 -16.16
C THR A 72 -5.32 16.51 -16.20
N TRP A 73 -4.68 16.92 -17.31
CA TRP A 73 -4.17 18.29 -17.46
C TRP A 73 -5.27 19.28 -17.83
N MET A 74 -6.09 18.93 -18.81
CA MET A 74 -7.18 19.76 -19.30
C MET A 74 -8.43 18.91 -19.52
N ASP A 75 -9.58 19.49 -19.21
CA ASP A 75 -10.89 18.90 -19.45
C ASP A 75 -11.91 20.00 -19.71
N LYS A 76 -13.08 19.64 -20.18
CA LYS A 76 -14.19 20.56 -20.45
C LYS A 76 -15.44 20.08 -19.74
N ILE A 77 -16.19 21.02 -19.17
CA ILE A 77 -17.53 20.76 -18.64
C ILE A 77 -18.55 21.61 -19.38
N THR A 78 -19.68 21.02 -19.74
CA THR A 78 -20.80 21.75 -20.33
C THR A 78 -21.76 22.13 -19.22
N HIS A 79 -21.87 23.41 -18.95
CA HIS A 79 -22.86 23.95 -18.01
C HIS A 79 -24.15 24.25 -18.73
N LYS A 80 -25.20 23.48 -18.42
CA LYS A 80 -26.54 23.65 -18.99
C LYS A 80 -27.38 24.52 -18.06
N THR A 81 -27.90 25.60 -18.55
CA THR A 81 -28.82 26.48 -17.83
C THR A 81 -30.09 26.73 -18.65
N LYS A 82 -31.11 27.36 -18.05
CA LYS A 82 -32.31 27.78 -18.77
C LYS A 82 -32.00 28.82 -19.91
N LYS A 83 -30.83 29.44 -19.86
CA LYS A 83 -30.38 30.43 -20.86
C LYS A 83 -29.49 29.82 -21.97
N GLY A 84 -29.31 28.50 -21.96
CA GLY A 84 -28.50 27.77 -22.95
C GLY A 84 -27.34 26.98 -22.34
N GLU A 85 -26.51 26.40 -23.21
CA GLU A 85 -25.34 25.61 -22.84
C GLU A 85 -24.07 26.44 -23.02
N LYS A 86 -23.14 26.33 -22.09
CA LYS A 86 -21.82 26.95 -22.15
C LYS A 86 -20.74 25.98 -21.77
N GLU A 87 -19.73 25.83 -22.63
CA GLU A 87 -18.52 25.06 -22.30
C GLU A 87 -17.56 25.87 -21.41
N PHE A 88 -17.04 25.23 -20.39
CA PHE A 88 -15.96 25.73 -19.56
C PHE A 88 -14.75 24.81 -19.66
N GLY A 89 -13.63 25.34 -20.13
CA GLY A 89 -12.34 24.65 -20.07
C GLY A 89 -11.79 24.66 -18.65
N LEU A 90 -11.40 23.49 -18.17
CA LEU A 90 -10.73 23.30 -16.89
C LEU A 90 -9.27 22.97 -17.14
N THR A 91 -8.37 23.61 -16.40
CA THR A 91 -6.93 23.31 -16.45
C THR A 91 -6.45 22.96 -15.06
N ASN A 92 -5.72 21.87 -14.94
CA ASN A 92 -5.17 21.44 -13.66
C ASN A 92 -4.15 22.47 -13.15
N THR A 93 -4.31 22.84 -11.90
CA THR A 93 -3.42 23.81 -11.25
C THR A 93 -2.07 23.20 -10.82
N ASN A 94 -1.94 21.87 -10.81
CA ASN A 94 -0.70 21.19 -10.52
C ASN A 94 0.19 21.09 -11.77
N LYS A 95 1.11 22.04 -11.93
CA LYS A 95 2.01 22.09 -13.10
C LYS A 95 2.98 20.91 -13.21
N LEU A 96 3.25 20.20 -12.11
CA LEU A 96 4.13 19.02 -12.13
C LEU A 96 3.60 17.91 -13.04
N ILE A 97 2.29 17.87 -13.33
CA ILE A 97 1.70 16.89 -14.24
C ILE A 97 2.37 16.92 -15.63
N ARG A 98 2.83 18.09 -16.07
CA ARG A 98 3.52 18.26 -17.36
C ARG A 98 5.04 18.21 -17.28
N THR A 99 5.61 18.43 -16.10
CA THR A 99 7.05 18.70 -15.96
C THR A 99 7.79 17.68 -15.13
N TYR A 100 7.08 16.82 -14.38
CA TYR A 100 7.73 15.88 -13.47
C TYR A 100 7.40 14.42 -13.83
N THR A 101 8.42 13.66 -14.19
CA THR A 101 8.28 12.24 -14.58
C THR A 101 7.75 11.39 -13.44
N GLY A 102 6.68 10.63 -13.71
CA GLY A 102 6.07 9.73 -12.75
C GLY A 102 5.10 10.37 -11.78
N ILE A 103 4.74 11.65 -11.98
CA ILE A 103 3.72 12.33 -11.15
C ILE A 103 2.36 11.61 -11.25
N THR A 104 1.70 11.46 -10.11
CA THR A 104 0.37 10.85 -9.98
C THR A 104 -0.67 11.82 -9.38
N GLY A 105 -0.28 13.04 -9.08
CA GLY A 105 -1.16 14.10 -8.56
C GLY A 105 -0.43 14.93 -7.51
N LEU A 106 -1.08 15.57 -6.54
CA LEU A 106 -2.45 15.34 -6.11
C LEU A 106 -3.26 16.65 -6.09
N LYS A 107 -2.96 17.58 -5.14
CA LYS A 107 -3.79 18.79 -4.91
C LYS A 107 -2.96 20.02 -4.55
N THR A 108 -3.28 21.14 -5.19
CA THR A 108 -2.78 22.47 -4.81
C THR A 108 -3.79 23.19 -3.92
N GLY A 109 -3.31 24.12 -3.11
CA GLY A 109 -4.13 25.06 -2.35
C GLY A 109 -3.43 26.40 -2.22
N SER A 110 -4.22 27.49 -2.06
CA SER A 110 -3.68 28.79 -1.70
C SER A 110 -4.75 29.66 -1.06
N THR A 111 -4.37 30.36 0.00
CA THR A 111 -5.14 31.43 0.64
C THR A 111 -4.17 32.51 1.09
N SER A 112 -4.67 33.65 1.53
CA SER A 112 -3.83 34.73 2.04
C SER A 112 -3.00 34.30 3.26
N LYS A 113 -3.57 33.47 4.15
CA LYS A 113 -2.92 32.95 5.37
C LYS A 113 -2.03 31.74 5.07
N ALA A 114 -2.57 30.75 4.36
CA ALA A 114 -1.87 29.51 4.06
C ALA A 114 -0.78 29.64 2.99
N LYS A 115 -0.77 30.76 2.24
CA LYS A 115 0.10 30.99 1.07
C LYS A 115 -0.04 29.83 0.08
N TYR A 116 1.03 29.41 -0.59
CA TYR A 116 0.95 28.39 -1.64
C TYR A 116 1.32 27.02 -1.10
N CYS A 117 0.36 26.09 -1.19
CA CYS A 117 0.51 24.73 -0.71
C CYS A 117 0.39 23.73 -1.87
N LEU A 118 1.06 22.58 -1.73
CA LEU A 118 0.99 21.48 -2.68
C LEU A 118 1.19 20.15 -1.95
N SER A 119 0.27 19.23 -2.15
CA SER A 119 0.53 17.81 -1.94
C SER A 119 0.81 17.20 -3.30
N ALA A 120 2.02 16.71 -3.52
CA ALA A 120 2.45 16.05 -4.76
C ALA A 120 2.67 14.57 -4.51
N THR A 121 2.19 13.72 -5.43
CA THR A 121 2.41 12.28 -5.39
C THR A 121 3.05 11.82 -6.68
N ALA A 122 4.03 10.93 -6.59
CA ALA A 122 4.70 10.37 -7.76
C ALA A 122 5.05 8.89 -7.55
N SER A 123 5.12 8.14 -8.66
CA SER A 123 5.50 6.74 -8.66
C SER A 123 6.57 6.48 -9.72
N ARG A 124 7.70 5.87 -9.32
CA ARG A 124 8.80 5.45 -10.20
C ARG A 124 9.28 4.05 -9.80
N ASN A 125 9.42 3.16 -10.75
CA ASN A 125 9.94 1.82 -10.51
C ASN A 125 9.25 1.06 -9.36
N GLY A 126 7.93 1.24 -9.20
CA GLY A 126 7.15 0.60 -8.14
C GLY A 126 7.30 1.23 -6.74
N ILE A 127 8.03 2.34 -6.61
CA ILE A 127 8.10 3.16 -5.40
C ILE A 127 7.17 4.34 -5.56
N SER A 128 6.26 4.54 -4.62
CA SER A 128 5.35 5.69 -4.59
C SER A 128 5.69 6.60 -3.42
N LEU A 129 5.83 7.89 -3.70
CA LEU A 129 6.17 8.91 -2.72
C LEU A 129 5.12 10.02 -2.68
N THR A 130 5.00 10.65 -1.52
CA THR A 130 4.22 11.87 -1.31
C THR A 130 5.13 12.94 -0.76
N ALA A 131 5.17 14.09 -1.42
CA ALA A 131 5.84 15.31 -0.96
C ALA A 131 4.81 16.39 -0.68
N VAL A 132 4.89 17.03 0.49
CA VAL A 132 3.98 18.09 0.88
C VAL A 132 4.77 19.36 1.16
N VAL A 133 4.40 20.42 0.46
CA VAL A 133 4.92 21.78 0.67
C VAL A 133 3.77 22.64 1.18
N MET A 134 3.99 23.34 2.28
CA MET A 134 3.02 24.27 2.85
C MET A 134 3.65 25.65 3.04
N ALA A 135 2.83 26.67 2.91
CA ALA A 135 3.21 28.06 3.12
C ALA A 135 4.39 28.54 2.25
N SER A 136 4.55 28.00 1.03
CA SER A 136 5.56 28.52 0.09
C SER A 136 5.21 29.98 -0.27
N PRO A 137 6.19 30.90 -0.28
CA PRO A 137 5.94 32.31 -0.53
C PRO A 137 5.56 32.62 -2.00
N ASP A 138 5.89 31.71 -2.93
CA ASP A 138 5.71 31.90 -4.37
C ASP A 138 4.98 30.72 -5.02
N PRO A 139 4.03 30.95 -5.94
CA PRO A 139 3.25 29.91 -6.59
C PRO A 139 4.09 28.96 -7.45
N LYS A 140 5.24 29.41 -8.01
CA LYS A 140 6.13 28.55 -8.81
C LYS A 140 7.08 27.76 -7.88
N LYS A 141 7.55 28.40 -6.82
CA LYS A 141 8.52 27.82 -5.87
C LYS A 141 8.00 26.54 -5.23
N ARG A 142 6.70 26.48 -4.86
CA ARG A 142 6.10 25.23 -4.30
C ARG A 142 6.27 24.01 -5.22
N PHE A 143 6.28 24.19 -6.55
CA PHE A 143 6.47 23.09 -7.48
C PHE A 143 7.93 22.62 -7.52
N ASN A 144 8.87 23.57 -7.52
CA ASN A 144 10.30 23.25 -7.49
C ASN A 144 10.68 22.56 -6.18
N GLU A 145 10.16 23.06 -5.05
CA GLU A 145 10.38 22.46 -3.73
C GLU A 145 9.82 21.04 -3.65
N ALA A 146 8.59 20.83 -4.15
CA ALA A 146 7.98 19.49 -4.18
C ALA A 146 8.74 18.53 -5.10
N ALA A 147 9.19 19.00 -6.27
CA ALA A 147 10.01 18.20 -7.19
C ALA A 147 11.34 17.79 -6.54
N SER A 148 12.04 18.73 -5.89
CA SER A 148 13.29 18.46 -5.18
C SER A 148 13.10 17.47 -4.02
N LEU A 149 12.00 17.57 -3.28
CA LEU A 149 11.66 16.62 -2.21
C LEU A 149 11.38 15.22 -2.75
N LEU A 150 10.67 15.11 -3.88
CA LEU A 150 10.42 13.84 -4.54
C LEU A 150 11.71 13.22 -5.06
N ASP A 151 12.57 13.99 -5.73
CA ASP A 151 13.87 13.50 -6.24
C ASP A 151 14.76 13.04 -5.09
N TYR A 152 14.85 13.81 -4.01
CA TYR A 152 15.54 13.41 -2.79
C TYR A 152 14.98 12.11 -2.23
N GLY A 153 13.65 11.99 -2.10
CA GLY A 153 13.00 10.78 -1.63
C GLY A 153 13.32 9.57 -2.51
N PHE A 154 13.23 9.70 -3.84
CA PHE A 154 13.57 8.62 -4.77
C PHE A 154 15.05 8.23 -4.72
N SER A 155 15.96 9.19 -4.50
CA SER A 155 17.39 8.90 -4.36
C SER A 155 17.71 8.05 -3.13
N LEU A 156 16.89 8.14 -2.09
CA LEU A 156 17.05 7.39 -0.84
C LEU A 156 16.41 5.99 -0.89
N CYS A 157 15.55 5.71 -1.86
CA CYS A 157 14.75 4.50 -1.90
C CYS A 157 15.29 3.51 -2.94
N ARG A 158 15.38 2.24 -2.58
CA ARG A 158 15.77 1.14 -3.48
C ARG A 158 14.83 -0.05 -3.29
N ASN A 159 14.35 -0.61 -4.39
CA ASN A 159 13.56 -1.84 -4.36
C ASN A 159 14.43 -3.04 -4.06
N TYR A 160 14.00 -3.85 -3.13
CA TYR A 160 14.48 -5.20 -2.91
C TYR A 160 13.35 -6.20 -3.13
N SER A 161 13.63 -7.27 -3.88
CA SER A 161 12.67 -8.37 -4.04
C SER A 161 13.36 -9.71 -4.01
N GLU A 162 12.75 -10.69 -3.35
CA GLU A 162 13.22 -12.05 -3.29
C GLU A 162 12.13 -13.02 -3.73
N LYS A 163 12.48 -13.98 -4.60
CA LYS A 163 11.58 -15.08 -4.96
C LYS A 163 11.45 -16.02 -3.78
N THR A 164 10.30 -16.00 -3.13
CA THR A 164 10.02 -16.83 -1.93
C THR A 164 10.11 -18.33 -2.21
N SER A 165 9.92 -18.76 -3.47
CA SER A 165 10.09 -20.17 -3.87
C SER A 165 11.49 -20.72 -3.62
N LYS A 166 12.54 -19.88 -3.58
CA LYS A 166 13.92 -20.29 -3.26
C LYS A 166 14.15 -20.56 -1.78
N VAL A 167 13.22 -20.09 -0.92
CA VAL A 167 13.32 -20.16 0.55
C VAL A 167 12.47 -21.28 1.11
N LEU A 168 11.47 -21.73 0.37
CA LEU A 168 10.55 -22.77 0.81
C LEU A 168 11.26 -24.13 0.91
N PRO A 169 10.99 -24.90 1.97
CA PRO A 169 11.45 -26.28 2.04
C PRO A 169 10.79 -27.10 0.92
N SER A 170 11.61 -27.87 0.20
CA SER A 170 11.15 -28.68 -0.93
C SER A 170 10.17 -29.77 -0.52
N LYS A 171 10.27 -30.26 0.72
CA LYS A 171 9.42 -31.34 1.27
C LYS A 171 9.09 -31.04 2.74
N ILE A 172 7.82 -30.99 3.06
CA ILE A 172 7.32 -30.78 4.43
C ILE A 172 6.71 -32.10 4.90
N LYS A 173 7.21 -32.65 6.00
CA LYS A 173 6.70 -33.92 6.57
C LYS A 173 5.27 -33.73 7.08
N ILE A 174 4.38 -34.65 6.74
CA ILE A 174 2.99 -34.68 7.20
C ILE A 174 2.68 -36.04 7.83
N ALA A 175 2.03 -36.05 8.99
CA ALA A 175 1.63 -37.25 9.68
C ALA A 175 0.25 -37.75 9.21
N GLY A 176 0.04 -39.07 9.25
CA GLY A 176 -1.26 -39.69 8.94
C GLY A 176 -1.77 -39.53 7.51
N GLY A 177 -0.93 -39.05 6.59
CA GLY A 177 -1.31 -38.82 5.20
C GLY A 177 -1.00 -40.00 4.27
N ARG A 178 -1.76 -40.10 3.15
CA ARG A 178 -1.42 -40.99 2.03
C ARG A 178 -0.02 -40.72 1.49
N LYS A 179 0.39 -39.45 1.46
CA LYS A 179 1.77 -39.03 1.14
C LYS A 179 2.51 -38.69 2.41
N LYS A 180 3.82 -39.00 2.45
CA LYS A 180 4.71 -38.71 3.58
C LYS A 180 5.12 -37.22 3.61
N TYR A 181 5.11 -36.59 2.46
CA TYR A 181 5.54 -35.21 2.28
C TYR A 181 4.47 -34.39 1.55
N LEU A 182 4.44 -33.12 1.85
CA LEU A 182 3.60 -32.09 1.28
C LEU A 182 4.48 -31.04 0.60
N SER A 183 4.09 -30.58 -0.57
CA SER A 183 4.72 -29.43 -1.24
C SER A 183 4.06 -28.12 -0.80
N SER A 184 4.83 -27.04 -0.76
CA SER A 184 4.38 -25.72 -0.33
C SER A 184 4.52 -24.67 -1.41
N CYS A 185 3.76 -23.60 -1.29
CA CYS A 185 3.85 -22.41 -2.14
C CYS A 185 3.54 -21.14 -1.33
N THR A 186 3.89 -20.00 -1.89
CA THR A 186 3.46 -18.67 -1.44
C THR A 186 2.65 -18.00 -2.55
N LYS A 187 1.76 -17.07 -2.19
CA LYS A 187 0.96 -16.31 -3.17
C LYS A 187 1.68 -15.09 -3.71
N SER A 188 2.73 -14.63 -3.02
CA SER A 188 3.51 -13.44 -3.39
C SER A 188 4.99 -13.66 -3.13
N ASN A 189 5.81 -12.91 -3.85
CA ASN A 189 7.22 -12.76 -3.53
C ASN A 189 7.39 -11.71 -2.42
N PHE A 190 8.50 -11.78 -1.69
CA PHE A 190 8.89 -10.72 -0.76
C PHE A 190 9.31 -9.47 -1.53
N LYS A 191 8.80 -8.31 -1.10
CA LYS A 191 9.17 -7.00 -1.63
C LYS A 191 9.35 -6.04 -0.48
N TYR A 192 10.43 -5.28 -0.51
CA TYR A 192 10.74 -4.28 0.51
C TYR A 192 11.39 -3.05 -0.14
N ILE A 193 11.11 -1.87 0.39
CA ILE A 193 11.77 -0.64 -0.05
C ILE A 193 12.85 -0.33 0.99
N LEU A 194 14.09 -0.52 0.59
CA LEU A 194 15.25 -0.11 1.38
C LEU A 194 15.35 1.42 1.38
N ILE A 195 15.54 2.02 2.56
CA ILE A 195 15.59 3.46 2.74
C ILE A 195 16.96 3.88 3.26
N LYS A 196 17.54 4.91 2.70
CA LYS A 196 18.84 5.47 3.09
C LYS A 196 19.96 4.40 3.05
N ASN A 197 20.55 4.12 4.22
CA ASN A 197 21.69 3.22 4.39
C ASN A 197 21.29 1.78 4.70
N GLU A 198 20.01 1.42 4.56
CA GLU A 198 19.59 0.03 4.69
C GLU A 198 20.24 -0.83 3.60
N SER A 199 20.80 -1.97 3.97
CA SER A 199 21.43 -2.92 3.03
C SER A 199 20.61 -4.20 2.93
N SER A 200 20.45 -4.69 1.72
CA SER A 200 19.83 -5.99 1.46
C SER A 200 20.57 -7.16 2.11
N GLU A 201 21.87 -7.03 2.36
CA GLU A 201 22.68 -8.03 3.05
C GLU A 201 22.27 -8.25 4.50
N LYS A 202 21.66 -7.22 5.10
CA LYS A 202 21.12 -7.26 6.47
C LYS A 202 19.71 -7.82 6.55
N ILE A 203 19.11 -8.21 5.41
CA ILE A 203 17.82 -8.88 5.39
C ILE A 203 18.05 -10.37 5.69
N SER A 204 17.50 -10.82 6.79
CA SER A 204 17.45 -12.23 7.19
C SER A 204 16.01 -12.75 7.14
N ARG A 205 15.87 -14.07 7.12
CA ARG A 205 14.56 -14.73 7.07
C ARG A 205 14.52 -16.00 7.89
N LYS A 206 13.37 -16.29 8.47
CA LYS A 206 13.10 -17.52 9.20
C LYS A 206 11.80 -18.12 8.69
N VAL A 207 11.81 -19.44 8.44
CA VAL A 207 10.63 -20.22 8.04
C VAL A 207 10.01 -20.84 9.28
N TYR A 208 8.75 -20.54 9.52
CA TYR A 208 7.96 -21.11 10.60
C TYR A 208 6.84 -21.97 10.00
N LEU A 209 6.86 -23.24 10.25
CA LEU A 209 5.81 -24.19 9.89
C LEU A 209 4.94 -24.50 11.11
N LYS A 210 3.67 -24.80 10.88
CA LYS A 210 2.79 -25.31 11.93
C LYS A 210 3.38 -26.60 12.52
N LYS A 211 3.45 -26.69 13.83
CA LYS A 211 3.87 -27.90 14.53
C LYS A 211 2.85 -29.04 14.26
N ASN A 212 3.35 -30.26 14.07
CA ASN A 212 2.52 -31.46 13.92
C ASN A 212 1.48 -31.38 12.78
N LEU A 213 1.93 -31.03 11.58
CA LEU A 213 1.06 -31.10 10.40
C LEU A 213 0.54 -32.54 10.23
N THR A 214 -0.79 -32.69 10.33
CA THR A 214 -1.49 -33.95 10.19
C THR A 214 -2.49 -33.91 9.04
N ALA A 215 -2.63 -35.01 8.31
CA ALA A 215 -3.65 -35.16 7.28
C ALA A 215 -5.07 -35.27 7.89
N PRO A 216 -6.12 -34.80 7.23
CA PRO A 216 -6.09 -34.23 5.88
C PRO A 216 -5.64 -32.77 5.86
N VAL A 217 -4.93 -32.36 4.78
CA VAL A 217 -4.58 -30.95 4.48
C VAL A 217 -5.13 -30.63 3.11
N LYS A 218 -5.81 -29.51 2.97
CA LYS A 218 -6.38 -29.05 1.69
C LYS A 218 -5.39 -28.15 0.94
N LYS A 219 -5.38 -28.21 -0.40
CA LYS A 219 -4.67 -27.27 -1.25
C LYS A 219 -5.11 -25.82 -0.91
N GLY A 220 -4.14 -24.92 -0.72
CA GLY A 220 -4.38 -23.54 -0.32
C GLY A 220 -4.55 -23.32 1.19
N GLU A 221 -4.48 -24.38 2.01
CA GLU A 221 -4.49 -24.24 3.45
C GLU A 221 -3.18 -23.60 3.95
N ASN A 222 -3.28 -22.65 4.87
CA ASN A 222 -2.11 -22.04 5.51
C ASN A 222 -1.41 -23.04 6.40
N ILE A 223 -0.14 -23.32 6.13
CA ILE A 223 0.70 -24.30 6.85
C ILE A 223 1.89 -23.65 7.57
N GLY A 224 2.07 -22.33 7.45
CA GLY A 224 3.15 -21.62 8.08
C GLY A 224 3.35 -20.22 7.54
N LYS A 225 4.53 -19.67 7.79
CA LYS A 225 4.94 -18.36 7.28
C LYS A 225 6.45 -18.24 7.15
N ILE A 226 6.91 -17.34 6.26
CA ILE A 226 8.28 -16.84 6.22
C ILE A 226 8.26 -15.47 6.89
N THR A 227 9.04 -15.29 7.94
CA THR A 227 9.22 -13.99 8.59
C THR A 227 10.53 -13.37 8.11
N TYR A 228 10.47 -12.16 7.62
CA TYR A 228 11.62 -11.37 7.19
C TYR A 228 12.02 -10.37 8.27
N PHE A 229 13.32 -10.17 8.42
CA PHE A 229 13.91 -9.24 9.38
C PHE A 229 14.93 -8.36 8.68
N LEU A 230 15.04 -7.11 9.12
CA LEU A 230 16.13 -6.19 8.79
C LEU A 230 16.83 -5.77 10.10
N ASN A 231 18.12 -6.04 10.24
CA ASN A 231 18.86 -5.82 11.50
C ASN A 231 18.08 -6.39 12.73
N ASP A 232 17.61 -7.66 12.63
CA ASP A 232 16.83 -8.37 13.64
C ASP A 232 15.43 -7.78 13.94
N THR A 233 15.08 -6.64 13.35
CA THR A 233 13.74 -6.08 13.43
C THR A 233 12.85 -6.74 12.38
N LYS A 234 11.72 -7.29 12.82
CA LYS A 234 10.74 -7.88 11.91
C LYS A 234 10.16 -6.82 10.96
N ILE A 235 10.20 -7.11 9.65
CA ILE A 235 9.68 -6.22 8.60
C ILE A 235 8.46 -6.77 7.86
N ASP A 236 8.34 -8.11 7.69
CA ASP A 236 7.18 -8.71 7.02
C ASP A 236 6.98 -10.19 7.37
N ASP A 237 5.76 -10.68 7.15
CA ASP A 237 5.38 -12.10 7.20
C ASP A 237 4.72 -12.51 5.86
N ILE A 238 5.28 -13.50 5.17
CA ILE A 238 4.69 -14.09 3.97
C ILE A 238 4.07 -15.44 4.32
N PRO A 239 2.75 -15.61 4.19
CA PRO A 239 2.09 -16.88 4.48
C PRO A 239 2.52 -18.00 3.51
N ILE A 240 2.71 -19.20 4.07
CA ILE A 240 3.01 -20.44 3.34
C ILE A 240 1.74 -21.26 3.23
N TYR A 241 1.45 -21.75 2.04
CA TYR A 241 0.26 -22.56 1.76
C TYR A 241 0.64 -23.93 1.22
N ALA A 242 -0.23 -24.92 1.46
CA ALA A 242 -0.17 -26.22 0.82
C ALA A 242 -0.40 -26.06 -0.70
N SER A 243 0.50 -26.54 -1.55
CA SER A 243 0.35 -26.48 -3.00
C SER A 243 -0.53 -27.59 -3.56
N GLU A 244 -0.75 -28.64 -2.75
CA GLU A 244 -1.58 -29.80 -3.09
C GLU A 244 -2.41 -30.24 -1.87
N SER A 245 -3.44 -31.07 -2.11
CA SER A 245 -4.19 -31.72 -1.02
C SER A 245 -3.54 -33.07 -0.66
N VAL A 246 -3.50 -33.37 0.62
CA VAL A 246 -3.09 -34.69 1.12
C VAL A 246 -4.19 -35.27 2.00
N ASN A 247 -4.84 -36.33 1.50
CA ASN A 247 -5.88 -37.03 2.23
C ASN A 247 -5.29 -37.91 3.35
N ARG A 248 -6.11 -38.21 4.35
CA ARG A 248 -5.76 -39.13 5.42
C ARG A 248 -5.50 -40.54 4.85
N ALA A 249 -4.47 -41.19 5.34
CA ALA A 249 -4.19 -42.59 4.97
C ALA A 249 -5.29 -43.51 5.54
N THR A 250 -5.76 -44.43 4.71
CA THR A 250 -6.67 -45.52 5.12
C THR A 250 -5.89 -46.70 5.69
N TYR A 251 -6.60 -47.65 6.32
CA TYR A 251 -5.98 -48.86 6.81
C TYR A 251 -5.25 -49.66 5.71
N LEU A 252 -5.83 -49.74 4.52
CA LEU A 252 -5.20 -50.36 3.36
C LEU A 252 -3.91 -49.64 2.92
N ASP A 253 -3.85 -48.31 3.01
CA ASP A 253 -2.63 -47.55 2.70
C ASP A 253 -1.49 -47.93 3.65
N TYR A 254 -1.78 -48.18 4.92
CA TYR A 254 -0.78 -48.65 5.92
C TYR A 254 -0.31 -50.05 5.64
N ILE A 255 -1.23 -51.02 5.35
CA ILE A 255 -0.88 -52.40 4.99
C ILE A 255 0.04 -52.42 3.76
N LEU A 256 -0.33 -51.71 2.69
CA LEU A 256 0.48 -51.63 1.47
C LEU A 256 1.86 -51.01 1.71
N LYS A 257 1.96 -49.98 2.54
CA LYS A 257 3.25 -49.38 2.94
C LYS A 257 4.14 -50.36 3.73
N SER A 258 3.55 -51.12 4.62
CA SER A 258 4.26 -52.12 5.40
C SER A 258 4.74 -53.27 4.54
N PHE A 259 3.90 -53.78 3.66
CA PHE A 259 4.23 -54.83 2.71
C PHE A 259 5.37 -54.41 1.75
N LYS A 260 5.28 -53.19 1.15
CA LYS A 260 6.38 -52.65 0.35
C LYS A 260 7.70 -52.56 1.12
N LYS A 261 7.67 -52.16 2.40
CA LYS A 261 8.88 -52.08 3.22
C LYS A 261 9.49 -53.49 3.47
N LEU A 262 8.66 -54.49 3.65
CA LEU A 262 9.10 -55.88 3.87
C LEU A 262 9.72 -56.46 2.61
N VAL A 263 9.06 -56.35 1.44
CA VAL A 263 9.51 -56.88 0.16
C VAL A 263 10.79 -56.21 -0.34
N PHE A 264 10.92 -54.89 -0.17
CA PHE A 264 12.11 -54.18 -0.67
C PHE A 264 13.28 -54.11 0.34
N SER A 265 13.06 -54.46 1.61
CA SER A 265 14.19 -54.61 2.56
C SER A 265 14.91 -55.96 2.39
N THR A 266 14.29 -56.98 1.79
CA THR A 266 14.88 -58.31 1.52
C THR A 266 15.78 -58.32 0.25
N TYR A 267 15.78 -57.29 -0.58
CA TYR A 267 16.63 -57.18 -1.79
C TYR A 267 17.84 -56.26 -1.61
N ALA A 268 18.09 -55.71 -0.40
CA ALA A 268 19.19 -54.80 -0.12
C ALA A 268 20.16 -55.39 0.93
N ALA A 269 20.20 -56.72 1.09
CA ALA A 269 21.18 -57.46 1.88
C ALA A 269 22.12 -58.22 0.98
#